data_890ddd83ab0590ae1ff445fa9d7f7a14
#
_entry.id   890ddd83ab0590ae1ff445fa9d7f7a14
#
_cell.length_a   1.000
_cell.length_b   1.000
_cell.length_c   1.000
_cell.angle_alpha   90.00
_cell.angle_beta   90.00
_cell.angle_gamma   90.00
#
_symmetry.space_group_name_H-M   'P 1'
#
loop_
_entity.id
_entity.type
_entity.pdbx_description
1 polymer ?
#
loop_
_entity_poly.entity_id
_entity_poly.type
_entity_poly.pdbx_seq_one_letter_code
_entity_poly.pdbx_strand_id
1 'polypeptide(L)'
;FMGKENNGFFSTELCGGTHVKNTKEVGKFKIVSQSSIASGVRRVEALRDKQLEQYERTQKQKKSLKETNLKEEIELVKNELQNFKIKPDYKDNADLSENLKNLNKQLNRIKIENIKKDKNKNIIKDKKVGSMVIREQILKDFPPKELRSIIDQGKKDIKSGVIISISIFEDKVGLAVGVSQDLTLKYDA
;
A
#
# COMPACT_ATOMS: atom_id res chain seq x y z
N PHE A 1 5.37 -46.52 13.80
CA PHE A 1 6.83 -46.74 13.82
C PHE A 1 7.44 -46.13 12.55
N MET A 2 8.43 -45.28 12.70
CA MET A 2 9.15 -44.68 11.57
C MET A 2 10.65 -44.95 11.69
N GLY A 3 11.27 -45.39 10.56
CA GLY A 3 12.67 -45.75 10.48
C GLY A 3 13.03 -46.95 11.34
N LYS A 4 14.17 -47.55 11.07
CA LYS A 4 14.73 -48.64 11.85
C LYS A 4 16.20 -48.35 12.09
N GLU A 5 16.57 -48.15 13.33
CA GLU A 5 17.95 -48.02 13.77
C GLU A 5 18.37 -49.24 14.59
N ASN A 6 19.66 -49.35 14.87
CA ASN A 6 20.24 -50.54 15.55
C ASN A 6 19.60 -50.83 16.93
N ASN A 7 19.02 -49.83 17.59
CA ASN A 7 18.38 -49.96 18.89
C ASN A 7 16.87 -49.68 18.91
N GLY A 8 16.19 -49.67 17.75
CA GLY A 8 14.75 -49.41 17.70
C GLY A 8 14.27 -48.61 16.51
N PHE A 9 13.18 -47.89 16.70
CA PHE A 9 12.62 -47.02 15.69
C PHE A 9 12.97 -45.55 15.96
N PHE A 10 13.13 -44.78 14.90
CA PHE A 10 13.38 -43.34 14.99
C PHE A 10 12.22 -42.61 15.68
N SER A 11 11.00 -42.99 15.38
CA SER A 11 9.80 -42.46 16.05
C SER A 11 8.76 -43.57 16.23
N THR A 12 8.07 -43.52 17.36
CA THR A 12 6.97 -44.45 17.68
C THR A 12 5.81 -43.61 18.25
N GLU A 13 4.76 -43.49 17.48
CA GLU A 13 3.60 -42.68 17.81
C GLU A 13 2.30 -43.45 17.52
N LEU A 14 1.25 -43.16 18.31
CA LEU A 14 -0.10 -43.68 18.02
C LEU A 14 -0.72 -42.78 16.94
N CYS A 15 -1.20 -43.42 15.88
CA CYS A 15 -1.84 -42.72 14.77
C CYS A 15 -3.04 -43.54 14.27
N GLY A 16 -4.19 -42.86 14.14
CA GLY A 16 -5.40 -43.45 13.54
C GLY A 16 -5.53 -43.24 12.05
N GLY A 17 -4.50 -42.71 11.37
CA GLY A 17 -4.50 -42.43 9.94
C GLY A 17 -4.04 -43.59 9.07
N THR A 18 -4.05 -43.38 7.76
CA THR A 18 -3.56 -44.33 6.76
C THR A 18 -2.03 -44.31 6.74
N HIS A 19 -1.42 -45.48 6.78
CA HIS A 19 0.02 -45.66 6.75
C HIS A 19 0.50 -46.27 5.44
N VAL A 20 1.71 -45.91 5.02
CA VAL A 20 2.44 -46.50 3.91
C VAL A 20 3.55 -47.41 4.44
N LYS A 21 3.90 -48.44 3.72
CA LYS A 21 4.97 -49.36 4.10
C LYS A 21 6.36 -48.76 3.91
N ASN A 22 6.49 -47.88 2.93
CA ASN A 22 7.75 -47.21 2.61
C ASN A 22 7.49 -45.75 2.23
N THR A 23 8.36 -44.82 2.65
CA THR A 23 8.24 -43.42 2.32
C THR A 23 8.26 -43.09 0.84
N LYS A 24 8.81 -43.99 -0.01
CA LYS A 24 8.74 -43.86 -1.47
C LYS A 24 7.29 -43.90 -2.00
N GLU A 25 6.37 -44.54 -1.29
CA GLU A 25 4.95 -44.63 -1.65
C GLU A 25 4.22 -43.30 -1.44
N VAL A 26 4.77 -42.39 -0.63
CA VAL A 26 4.22 -41.06 -0.46
C VAL A 26 4.36 -40.24 -1.74
N GLY A 27 5.43 -40.48 -2.52
CA GLY A 27 5.69 -39.78 -3.77
C GLY A 27 6.04 -38.31 -3.58
N LYS A 28 5.77 -37.49 -4.59
CA LYS A 28 6.01 -36.03 -4.55
C LYS A 28 4.95 -35.36 -3.71
N PHE A 29 5.37 -34.64 -2.70
CA PHE A 29 4.49 -33.80 -1.90
C PHE A 29 5.10 -32.41 -1.68
N LYS A 30 4.26 -31.45 -1.26
CA LYS A 30 4.68 -30.09 -0.94
C LYS A 30 3.88 -29.56 0.24
N ILE A 31 4.56 -28.98 1.21
CA ILE A 31 3.93 -28.24 2.29
C ILE A 31 3.42 -26.92 1.71
N VAL A 32 2.12 -26.68 1.80
CA VAL A 32 1.44 -25.50 1.23
C VAL A 32 1.08 -24.45 2.26
N SER A 33 0.90 -24.87 3.52
CA SER A 33 0.66 -23.93 4.62
C SER A 33 1.25 -24.42 5.93
N GLN A 34 1.60 -23.47 6.78
CA GLN A 34 1.99 -23.71 8.16
C GLN A 34 1.43 -22.57 9.00
N SER A 35 0.66 -22.90 10.03
CA SER A 35 0.02 -21.94 10.92
C SER A 35 0.09 -22.40 12.37
N SER A 36 0.07 -21.45 13.32
CA SER A 36 -0.14 -21.73 14.73
C SER A 36 -1.65 -21.79 15.02
N ILE A 37 -2.09 -22.81 15.73
CA ILE A 37 -3.50 -22.96 16.14
C ILE A 37 -3.67 -22.57 17.60
N ALA A 38 -2.70 -22.95 18.45
CA ALA A 38 -2.69 -22.67 19.86
C ALA A 38 -1.24 -22.54 20.34
N SER A 39 -1.05 -22.18 21.60
CA SER A 39 0.30 -22.16 22.21
C SER A 39 0.96 -23.55 22.10
N GLY A 40 2.09 -23.62 21.41
CA GLY A 40 2.84 -24.84 21.18
C GLY A 40 2.29 -25.79 20.11
N VAL A 41 1.11 -25.52 19.52
CA VAL A 41 0.48 -26.38 18.48
C VAL A 41 0.58 -25.71 17.12
N ARG A 42 1.22 -26.40 16.16
CA ARG A 42 1.35 -25.96 14.79
C ARG A 42 0.60 -26.91 13.84
N ARG A 43 -0.12 -26.32 12.91
CA ARG A 43 -0.76 -27.05 11.79
C ARG A 43 0.11 -26.94 10.56
N VAL A 44 0.38 -28.06 9.93
CA VAL A 44 1.06 -28.15 8.64
C VAL A 44 0.12 -28.82 7.66
N GLU A 45 -0.08 -28.20 6.50
CA GLU A 45 -0.88 -28.76 5.40
C GLU A 45 0.04 -29.08 4.24
N ALA A 46 -0.06 -30.29 3.74
CA ALA A 46 0.71 -30.76 2.58
C ALA A 46 -0.23 -31.32 1.52
N LEU A 47 0.11 -31.09 0.27
CA LEU A 47 -0.60 -31.64 -0.88
C LEU A 47 0.30 -32.61 -1.63
N ARG A 48 -0.30 -33.65 -2.27
CA ARG A 48 0.39 -34.64 -3.09
C ARG A 48 -0.38 -34.89 -4.37
N ASP A 49 0.26 -35.57 -5.32
CA ASP A 49 -0.30 -36.08 -6.56
C ASP A 49 -1.15 -35.02 -7.32
N LYS A 50 -2.35 -35.36 -7.75
CA LYS A 50 -3.27 -34.50 -8.50
C LYS A 50 -3.61 -33.20 -7.78
N GLN A 51 -3.73 -33.23 -6.46
CA GLN A 51 -4.01 -32.01 -5.66
C GLN A 51 -2.83 -31.04 -5.71
N LEU A 52 -1.59 -31.56 -5.66
CA LEU A 52 -0.39 -30.75 -5.79
C LEU A 52 -0.28 -30.14 -7.19
N GLU A 53 -0.53 -30.91 -8.24
CA GLU A 53 -0.52 -30.40 -9.62
C GLU A 53 -1.56 -29.30 -9.82
N GLN A 54 -2.77 -29.49 -9.34
CA GLN A 54 -3.84 -28.49 -9.42
C GLN A 54 -3.47 -27.23 -8.66
N TYR A 55 -2.91 -27.36 -7.47
CA TYR A 55 -2.43 -26.24 -6.67
C TYR A 55 -1.33 -25.45 -7.41
N GLU A 56 -0.32 -26.15 -7.96
CA GLU A 56 0.77 -25.52 -8.71
C GLU A 56 0.27 -24.79 -9.97
N ARG A 57 -0.69 -25.38 -10.70
CA ARG A 57 -1.35 -24.71 -11.84
C ARG A 57 -2.08 -23.45 -11.41
N THR A 58 -2.86 -23.52 -10.34
CA THR A 58 -3.61 -22.37 -9.80
C THR A 58 -2.65 -21.26 -9.33
N GLN A 59 -1.54 -21.60 -8.67
CA GLN A 59 -0.55 -20.61 -8.25
C GLN A 59 0.14 -19.93 -9.44
N LYS A 60 0.48 -20.69 -10.48
CA LYS A 60 1.04 -20.13 -11.72
C LYS A 60 0.06 -19.15 -12.38
N GLN A 61 -1.21 -19.53 -12.50
CA GLN A 61 -2.25 -18.68 -13.08
C GLN A 61 -2.45 -17.39 -12.27
N LYS A 62 -2.53 -17.49 -10.92
CA LYS A 62 -2.65 -16.33 -10.05
C LYS A 62 -1.44 -15.39 -10.18
N LYS A 63 -0.23 -15.94 -10.27
CA LYS A 63 0.99 -15.16 -10.44
C LYS A 63 0.99 -14.44 -11.80
N SER A 64 0.69 -15.15 -12.88
CA SER A 64 0.60 -14.58 -14.22
C SER A 64 -0.45 -13.47 -14.29
N LEU A 65 -1.67 -13.71 -13.77
CA LEU A 65 -2.73 -12.70 -13.73
C LEU A 65 -2.31 -11.46 -12.95
N LYS A 66 -1.66 -11.65 -11.79
CA LYS A 66 -1.14 -10.51 -11.00
C LYS A 66 -0.09 -9.72 -11.77
N GLU A 67 0.83 -10.38 -12.47
CA GLU A 67 1.84 -9.72 -13.29
C GLU A 67 1.20 -8.96 -14.46
N THR A 68 0.18 -9.53 -15.10
CA THR A 68 -0.56 -8.86 -16.18
C THR A 68 -1.26 -7.59 -15.67
N ASN A 69 -2.02 -7.70 -14.58
CA ASN A 69 -2.71 -6.56 -13.99
C ASN A 69 -1.74 -5.44 -13.59
N LEU A 70 -0.58 -5.79 -12.98
CA LEU A 70 0.45 -4.80 -12.63
C LEU A 70 1.02 -4.10 -13.86
N LYS A 71 1.23 -4.82 -14.97
CA LYS A 71 1.71 -4.23 -16.22
C LYS A 71 0.67 -3.27 -16.82
N GLU A 72 -0.61 -3.66 -16.82
CA GLU A 72 -1.70 -2.80 -17.28
C GLU A 72 -1.80 -1.51 -16.44
N GLU A 73 -1.75 -1.62 -15.11
CA GLU A 73 -1.76 -0.45 -14.23
C GLU A 73 -0.54 0.46 -14.49
N ILE A 74 0.64 -0.11 -14.69
CA ILE A 74 1.86 0.65 -15.02
C ILE A 74 1.68 1.42 -16.33
N GLU A 75 1.12 0.79 -17.38
CA GLU A 75 0.87 1.46 -18.65
C GLU A 75 -0.16 2.58 -18.53
N LEU A 76 -1.22 2.40 -17.77
CA LEU A 76 -2.19 3.46 -17.48
C LEU A 76 -1.53 4.67 -16.81
N VAL A 77 -0.71 4.43 -15.79
CA VAL A 77 0.00 5.52 -15.08
C VAL A 77 1.05 6.19 -15.97
N LYS A 78 1.76 5.44 -16.81
CA LYS A 78 2.69 6.01 -17.79
C LYS A 78 2.00 6.92 -18.79
N ASN A 79 0.86 6.48 -19.35
CA ASN A 79 0.07 7.27 -20.29
C ASN A 79 -0.44 8.56 -19.62
N GLU A 80 -0.87 8.48 -18.35
CA GLU A 80 -1.30 9.66 -17.61
C GLU A 80 -0.14 10.65 -17.38
N LEU A 81 1.05 10.17 -17.05
CA LEU A 81 2.27 10.99 -16.93
C LEU A 81 2.66 11.65 -18.25
N GLN A 82 2.52 10.93 -19.38
CA GLN A 82 2.78 11.47 -20.71
C GLN A 82 1.79 12.59 -21.09
N ASN A 83 0.53 12.50 -20.69
CA ASN A 83 -0.46 13.58 -20.86
C ASN A 83 -0.02 14.87 -20.17
N PHE A 84 0.71 14.76 -19.05
CA PHE A 84 1.34 15.90 -18.39
C PHE A 84 2.69 16.30 -19.01
N LYS A 85 3.11 15.69 -20.13
CA LYS A 85 4.40 15.89 -20.82
C LYS A 85 5.61 15.59 -19.93
N ILE A 86 5.47 14.60 -19.04
CA ILE A 86 6.52 14.21 -18.09
C ILE A 86 6.99 12.80 -18.42
N LYS A 87 8.32 12.63 -18.42
CA LYS A 87 8.94 11.33 -18.65
C LYS A 87 8.71 10.43 -17.42
N PRO A 88 8.11 9.23 -17.59
CA PRO A 88 7.95 8.29 -16.49
C PRO A 88 9.29 7.82 -15.93
N ASP A 89 9.44 7.83 -14.60
CA ASP A 89 10.60 7.24 -13.90
C ASP A 89 10.39 5.73 -13.75
N TYR A 90 10.67 5.00 -14.81
CA TYR A 90 10.53 3.54 -14.89
C TYR A 90 11.90 2.88 -15.01
N LYS A 91 12.13 1.84 -14.22
CA LYS A 91 13.38 1.07 -14.22
C LYS A 91 13.10 -0.37 -14.66
N ASP A 92 13.70 -0.78 -15.80
CA ASP A 92 13.49 -2.12 -16.36
C ASP A 92 13.92 -3.26 -15.43
N ASN A 93 14.92 -3.02 -14.59
CA ASN A 93 15.48 -4.02 -13.67
C ASN A 93 14.83 -4.02 -12.27
N ALA A 94 13.84 -3.16 -12.01
CA ALA A 94 13.14 -3.12 -10.72
C ALA A 94 11.88 -3.98 -10.74
N ASP A 95 11.43 -4.40 -9.54
CA ASP A 95 10.16 -5.11 -9.40
C ASP A 95 8.98 -4.28 -9.90
N LEU A 96 8.00 -4.95 -10.55
CA LEU A 96 6.82 -4.28 -11.10
C LEU A 96 6.03 -3.51 -10.04
N SER A 97 5.91 -4.07 -8.83
CA SER A 97 5.21 -3.40 -7.72
C SER A 97 5.94 -2.15 -7.25
N GLU A 98 7.27 -2.18 -7.24
CA GLU A 98 8.11 -1.02 -6.89
C GLU A 98 8.00 0.07 -7.97
N ASN A 99 8.06 -0.30 -9.24
CA ASN A 99 7.87 0.61 -10.36
C ASN A 99 6.50 1.30 -10.29
N LEU A 100 5.43 0.53 -10.09
CA LEU A 100 4.08 1.09 -9.95
C LEU A 100 3.98 2.09 -8.79
N LYS A 101 4.57 1.76 -7.64
CA LYS A 101 4.61 2.66 -6.48
C LYS A 101 5.34 3.97 -6.79
N ASN A 102 6.47 3.91 -7.47
CA ASN A 102 7.26 5.09 -7.84
C ASN A 102 6.53 5.96 -8.86
N LEU A 103 5.95 5.36 -9.88
CA LEU A 103 5.16 6.07 -10.89
C LEU A 103 3.93 6.75 -10.27
N ASN A 104 3.19 6.07 -9.41
CA ASN A 104 2.07 6.66 -8.68
C ASN A 104 2.51 7.84 -7.79
N LYS A 105 3.66 7.72 -7.15
CA LYS A 105 4.23 8.83 -6.36
C LYS A 105 4.60 10.03 -7.23
N GLN A 106 5.19 9.79 -8.41
CA GLN A 106 5.50 10.82 -9.40
C GLN A 106 4.23 11.51 -9.90
N LEU A 107 3.22 10.73 -10.30
CA LEU A 107 1.93 11.23 -10.78
C LEU A 107 1.22 12.09 -9.73
N ASN A 108 1.16 11.63 -8.49
CA ASN A 108 0.54 12.37 -7.41
C ASN A 108 1.22 13.72 -7.16
N ARG A 109 2.56 13.77 -7.18
CA ARG A 109 3.30 15.04 -7.05
C ARG A 109 2.92 16.03 -8.14
N ILE A 110 2.81 15.56 -9.38
CA ILE A 110 2.47 16.41 -10.52
C ILE A 110 1.03 16.91 -10.43
N LYS A 111 0.09 16.02 -10.08
CA LYS A 111 -1.31 16.41 -9.86
C LYS A 111 -1.41 17.50 -8.79
N ILE A 112 -0.70 17.35 -7.68
CA ILE A 112 -0.65 18.34 -6.60
C ILE A 112 -0.07 19.68 -7.08
N GLU A 113 1.03 19.64 -7.83
CA GLU A 113 1.65 20.87 -8.36
C GLU A 113 0.72 21.61 -9.35
N ASN A 114 0.03 20.87 -10.22
CA ASN A 114 -0.92 21.45 -11.16
C ASN A 114 -2.14 22.04 -10.43
N ILE A 115 -2.67 21.37 -9.42
CA ILE A 115 -3.76 21.91 -8.60
C ILE A 115 -3.32 23.19 -7.87
N LYS A 116 -2.09 23.22 -7.35
CA LYS A 116 -1.54 24.43 -6.71
C LYS A 116 -1.42 25.61 -7.66
N LYS A 117 -1.15 25.36 -8.94
CA LYS A 117 -1.03 26.40 -9.97
C LYS A 117 -2.39 26.85 -10.52
N ASP A 118 -3.42 26.05 -10.40
CA ASP A 118 -4.75 26.36 -10.94
C ASP A 118 -5.56 27.24 -9.97
N LYS A 119 -5.42 28.56 -10.14
CA LYS A 119 -6.14 29.55 -9.34
C LYS A 119 -7.67 29.45 -9.45
N ASN A 120 -8.20 28.85 -10.51
CA ASN A 120 -9.65 28.73 -10.73
C ASN A 120 -10.27 27.58 -9.91
N LYS A 121 -9.47 26.57 -9.54
CA LYS A 121 -9.94 25.43 -8.72
C LYS A 121 -9.74 25.68 -7.21
N ASN A 122 -8.92 26.66 -6.84
CA ASN A 122 -8.57 26.93 -5.46
C ASN A 122 -9.21 28.24 -4.99
N ILE A 123 -10.02 28.17 -3.98
CA ILE A 123 -10.56 29.37 -3.31
C ILE A 123 -9.68 29.62 -2.08
N ILE A 124 -8.92 30.70 -2.11
CA ILE A 124 -8.09 31.16 -0.99
C ILE A 124 -8.61 32.50 -0.54
N LYS A 125 -8.99 32.60 0.73
CA LYS A 125 -9.46 33.83 1.36
C LYS A 125 -8.66 34.09 2.63
N ASP A 126 -8.07 35.28 2.71
CA ASP A 126 -7.35 35.74 3.88
C ASP A 126 -8.20 36.77 4.61
N LYS A 127 -8.47 36.55 5.90
CA LYS A 127 -9.19 37.45 6.79
C LYS A 127 -8.27 37.87 7.92
N LYS A 128 -8.07 39.18 8.11
CA LYS A 128 -7.32 39.72 9.25
C LYS A 128 -8.21 39.79 10.47
N VAL A 129 -7.74 39.25 11.59
CA VAL A 129 -8.40 39.35 12.91
C VAL A 129 -7.34 39.81 13.91
N GLY A 130 -7.37 41.10 14.23
CA GLY A 130 -6.31 41.72 15.01
C GLY A 130 -4.95 41.67 14.33
N SER A 131 -3.96 41.10 14.98
CA SER A 131 -2.60 40.87 14.43
C SER A 131 -2.45 39.57 13.66
N MET A 132 -3.49 38.72 13.63
CA MET A 132 -3.46 37.40 13.02
C MET A 132 -4.13 37.37 11.66
N VAL A 133 -3.73 36.44 10.80
CA VAL A 133 -4.38 36.15 9.54
C VAL A 133 -5.06 34.76 9.63
N ILE A 134 -6.34 34.72 9.31
CA ILE A 134 -7.06 33.44 9.12
C ILE A 134 -7.13 33.22 7.62
N ARG A 135 -6.48 32.15 7.15
CA ARG A 135 -6.51 31.71 5.76
C ARG A 135 -7.46 30.55 5.60
N GLU A 136 -8.49 30.74 4.82
CA GLU A 136 -9.42 29.68 4.40
C GLU A 136 -9.05 29.22 2.99
N GLN A 137 -8.89 27.91 2.81
CA GLN A 137 -8.54 27.31 1.50
C GLN A 137 -9.50 26.19 1.19
N ILE A 138 -10.15 26.25 0.03
CA ILE A 138 -10.99 25.18 -0.49
C ILE A 138 -10.32 24.65 -1.75
N LEU A 139 -9.95 23.37 -1.75
CA LEU A 139 -9.22 22.67 -2.80
C LEU A 139 -10.12 21.61 -3.42
N LYS A 140 -10.47 21.76 -4.67
CA LYS A 140 -11.25 20.75 -5.43
C LYS A 140 -10.30 19.74 -6.08
N ASP A 141 -10.72 18.48 -6.14
CA ASP A 141 -9.96 17.35 -6.70
C ASP A 141 -8.60 17.11 -5.99
N PHE A 142 -8.49 17.49 -4.71
CA PHE A 142 -7.25 17.41 -3.95
C PHE A 142 -7.31 16.29 -2.90
N PRO A 143 -6.32 15.34 -2.89
CA PRO A 143 -6.31 14.23 -1.95
C PRO A 143 -6.22 14.71 -0.48
N PRO A 144 -7.11 14.26 0.43
CA PRO A 144 -7.10 14.70 1.84
C PRO A 144 -5.78 14.42 2.58
N LYS A 145 -5.08 13.33 2.19
CA LYS A 145 -3.78 12.95 2.78
C LYS A 145 -2.68 14.00 2.57
N GLU A 146 -2.81 14.83 1.55
CA GLU A 146 -1.83 15.85 1.16
C GLU A 146 -2.14 17.23 1.74
N LEU A 147 -3.26 17.41 2.44
CA LEU A 147 -3.64 18.68 3.08
C LEU A 147 -2.57 19.20 4.03
N ARG A 148 -1.87 18.29 4.73
CA ARG A 148 -0.78 18.67 5.64
C ARG A 148 0.31 19.46 4.92
N SER A 149 0.67 19.03 3.70
CA SER A 149 1.70 19.73 2.90
C SER A 149 1.27 21.15 2.49
N ILE A 150 -0.03 21.35 2.26
CA ILE A 150 -0.60 22.66 1.95
C ILE A 150 -0.57 23.59 3.18
N ILE A 151 -0.93 23.05 4.34
CA ILE A 151 -0.86 23.80 5.60
C ILE A 151 0.57 24.22 5.91
N ASP A 152 1.55 23.30 5.79
CA ASP A 152 2.96 23.60 6.03
C ASP A 152 3.50 24.66 5.07
N GLN A 153 3.02 24.67 3.83
CA GLN A 153 3.33 25.73 2.88
C GLN A 153 2.64 27.04 3.25
N GLY A 154 1.35 27.01 3.57
CA GLY A 154 0.60 28.20 4.00
C GLY A 154 1.18 28.84 5.25
N LYS A 155 1.72 28.05 6.20
CA LYS A 155 2.44 28.57 7.38
C LYS A 155 3.70 29.37 7.02
N LYS A 156 4.33 29.07 5.90
CA LYS A 156 5.49 29.85 5.40
C LYS A 156 5.06 31.15 4.73
N ASP A 157 3.86 31.16 4.13
CA ASP A 157 3.34 32.32 3.42
C ASP A 157 2.78 33.38 4.39
N ILE A 158 2.16 32.95 5.50
CA ILE A 158 1.62 33.81 6.54
C ILE A 158 2.55 33.82 7.76
N LYS A 159 2.96 34.99 8.21
CA LYS A 159 3.89 35.12 9.33
C LYS A 159 3.27 34.68 10.66
N SER A 160 1.99 35.02 10.87
CA SER A 160 1.24 34.73 12.10
C SER A 160 -0.23 34.49 11.76
N GLY A 161 -0.77 33.35 12.12
CA GLY A 161 -2.18 33.07 11.82
C GLY A 161 -2.57 31.59 11.88
N VAL A 162 -3.80 31.35 11.44
CA VAL A 162 -4.44 30.06 11.38
C VAL A 162 -4.79 29.74 9.92
N ILE A 163 -4.52 28.53 9.48
CA ILE A 163 -4.83 28.03 8.15
C ILE A 163 -5.86 26.93 8.27
N ILE A 164 -6.96 27.08 7.58
CA ILE A 164 -8.04 26.11 7.49
C ILE A 164 -8.07 25.64 6.04
N SER A 165 -7.80 24.36 5.79
CA SER A 165 -7.79 23.80 4.45
C SER A 165 -8.83 22.70 4.35
N ILE A 166 -9.71 22.84 3.37
CA ILE A 166 -10.77 21.88 3.03
C ILE A 166 -10.44 21.29 1.67
N SER A 167 -10.43 19.98 1.55
CA SER A 167 -10.34 19.28 0.27
C SER A 167 -11.67 18.59 -0.05
N ILE A 168 -12.02 18.60 -1.32
CA ILE A 168 -13.15 17.85 -1.87
C ILE A 168 -12.55 16.88 -2.90
N PHE A 169 -12.68 15.58 -2.66
CA PHE A 169 -12.10 14.54 -3.50
C PHE A 169 -12.97 13.27 -3.48
N GLU A 170 -13.42 12.80 -4.64
CA GLU A 170 -14.23 11.56 -4.78
C GLU A 170 -15.36 11.45 -3.74
N ASP A 171 -16.23 12.45 -3.67
CA ASP A 171 -17.35 12.56 -2.72
C ASP A 171 -16.96 12.55 -1.23
N LYS A 172 -15.67 12.74 -0.94
CA LYS A 172 -15.14 12.87 0.42
C LYS A 172 -14.65 14.27 0.68
N VAL A 173 -14.90 14.74 1.89
CA VAL A 173 -14.39 16.02 2.38
C VAL A 173 -13.29 15.77 3.40
N GLY A 174 -12.12 16.36 3.16
CA GLY A 174 -11.02 16.39 4.11
C GLY A 174 -10.92 17.77 4.73
N LEU A 175 -10.71 17.86 6.04
CA LEU A 175 -10.44 19.10 6.77
C LEU A 175 -9.10 18.98 7.47
N ALA A 176 -8.29 20.01 7.36
CA ALA A 176 -7.08 20.15 8.16
C ALA A 176 -6.93 21.60 8.62
N VAL A 177 -6.47 21.76 9.84
CA VAL A 177 -6.22 23.08 10.46
C VAL A 177 -4.76 23.12 10.89
N GLY A 178 -4.14 24.29 10.76
CA GLY A 178 -2.78 24.50 11.21
C GLY A 178 -2.60 25.89 11.79
N VAL A 179 -1.88 25.97 12.88
CA VAL A 179 -1.54 27.21 13.59
C VAL A 179 -0.07 27.52 13.37
N SER A 180 0.28 28.79 13.13
CA SER A 180 1.67 29.23 13.04
C SER A 180 2.40 29.07 14.38
N GLN A 181 3.72 28.87 14.34
CA GLN A 181 4.52 28.50 15.52
C GLN A 181 4.45 29.55 16.66
N ASP A 182 4.32 30.81 16.33
CA ASP A 182 4.20 31.92 17.29
C ASP A 182 2.88 31.90 18.09
N LEU A 183 1.86 31.21 17.54
CA LEU A 183 0.53 31.15 18.17
C LEU A 183 0.27 29.80 18.88
N THR A 184 1.14 28.81 18.76
CA THR A 184 0.95 27.46 19.36
C THR A 184 0.91 27.48 20.88
N LEU A 185 1.47 28.51 21.55
CA LEU A 185 1.36 28.70 23.00
C LEU A 185 -0.03 29.16 23.46
N LYS A 186 -0.84 29.73 22.56
CA LYS A 186 -2.17 30.28 22.86
C LYS A 186 -3.31 29.45 22.24
N TYR A 187 -3.03 28.80 21.11
CA TYR A 187 -4.02 28.06 20.33
C TYR A 187 -3.44 26.69 19.93
N ASP A 188 -4.19 25.64 20.17
CA ASP A 188 -3.88 24.27 19.74
C ASP A 188 -4.77 23.88 18.54
N ALA A 189 -4.23 23.04 17.60
CA ALA A 189 -4.93 22.63 16.39
C ALA A 189 -4.74 21.15 16.10
#